data_c918ec72ee197a749246b6ea2dd1b422
#
_entry.id   c918ec72ee197a749246b6ea2dd1b422
#
_cell.length_a   1.000
_cell.length_b   1.000
_cell.length_c   1.000
_cell.angle_alpha   90.00
_cell.angle_beta   90.00
_cell.angle_gamma   90.00
#
_symmetry.space_group_name_H-M   'P 1'
#
loop_
_entity.id
_entity.type
_entity.pdbx_description
1 polymer ?
#
loop_
_entity_poly.entity_id
_entity_poly.type
_entity_poly.pdbx_seq_one_letter_code
_entity_poly.pdbx_strand_id
1 'polypeptide(L)'
;MTAAAFSGKVAALAAAGFDLDTSTLTQALYSSDASLYRVAPAAVARPRSVAELRDLVDAARDAHLPLTSRGAGTSIAGNAIGGGLVVDCSRLDRITHIDTSAPEAIVEPGVVPARLTAAVSRHGLRFGPDPSTADRCTVGGMIGNNACGARALGYGRTADNVLGLDVITGGGEHLTLASGSRPGDSPALAALHDLVQA
;
A
#
# COMPACT_ATOMS: atom_id res chain seq x y z
N MET A 1 17.26 14.12 -1.92
CA MET A 1 17.12 14.37 -3.37
C MET A 1 15.79 15.10 -3.60
N THR A 2 15.77 16.16 -4.38
CA THR A 2 14.59 16.99 -4.65
C THR A 2 13.76 16.42 -5.80
N ALA A 3 12.47 16.76 -5.89
CA ALA A 3 11.58 16.38 -7.00
C ALA A 3 12.17 16.74 -8.38
N ALA A 4 12.89 17.86 -8.49
CA ALA A 4 13.57 18.28 -9.71
C ALA A 4 14.59 17.25 -10.24
N ALA A 5 15.23 16.48 -9.36
CA ALA A 5 16.21 15.46 -9.78
C ALA A 5 15.57 14.28 -10.55
N PHE A 6 14.26 14.15 -10.49
CA PHE A 6 13.53 13.05 -11.14
C PHE A 6 12.69 13.49 -12.34
N SER A 7 12.65 14.79 -12.69
CA SER A 7 11.78 15.33 -13.74
C SER A 7 11.96 14.65 -15.09
N GLY A 8 13.20 14.36 -15.50
CA GLY A 8 13.48 13.67 -16.78
C GLY A 8 12.95 12.22 -16.78
N LYS A 9 13.06 11.51 -15.66
CA LYS A 9 12.54 10.13 -15.53
C LYS A 9 11.01 10.12 -15.56
N VAL A 10 10.37 11.05 -14.87
CA VAL A 10 8.92 11.23 -14.88
C VAL A 10 8.42 11.56 -16.28
N ALA A 11 9.10 12.47 -17.00
CA ALA A 11 8.75 12.79 -18.39
C ALA A 11 8.87 11.58 -19.33
N ALA A 12 9.88 10.73 -19.15
CA ALA A 12 10.04 9.51 -19.92
C ALA A 12 8.91 8.50 -19.67
N LEU A 13 8.50 8.30 -18.41
CA LEU A 13 7.36 7.44 -18.07
C LEU A 13 6.05 8.00 -18.64
N ALA A 14 5.82 9.31 -18.54
CA ALA A 14 4.65 9.95 -19.13
C ALA A 14 4.60 9.78 -20.65
N ALA A 15 5.75 9.91 -21.34
CA ALA A 15 5.88 9.66 -22.77
C ALA A 15 5.63 8.19 -23.16
N ALA A 16 5.89 7.26 -22.25
CA ALA A 16 5.57 5.83 -22.39
C ALA A 16 4.09 5.51 -22.14
N GLY A 17 3.26 6.51 -21.80
CA GLY A 17 1.81 6.37 -21.66
C GLY A 17 1.31 6.19 -20.22
N PHE A 18 2.16 6.30 -19.20
CA PHE A 18 1.71 6.25 -17.82
C PHE A 18 0.98 7.54 -17.40
N ASP A 19 -0.16 7.38 -16.72
CA ASP A 19 -0.97 8.49 -16.19
C ASP A 19 -0.32 9.06 -14.92
N LEU A 20 0.53 10.07 -15.10
CA LEU A 20 1.30 10.72 -14.04
C LEU A 20 0.86 12.17 -13.85
N ASP A 21 0.45 12.52 -12.65
CA ASP A 21 0.08 13.89 -12.30
C ASP A 21 1.29 14.63 -11.71
N THR A 22 1.78 15.64 -12.44
CA THR A 22 2.91 16.49 -12.08
C THR A 22 2.48 17.91 -11.72
N SER A 23 1.17 18.17 -11.60
CA SER A 23 0.66 19.50 -11.28
C SER A 23 1.14 19.98 -9.91
N THR A 24 1.40 21.26 -9.80
CA THR A 24 1.81 21.89 -8.53
C THR A 24 0.81 21.62 -7.41
N LEU A 25 -0.49 21.60 -7.74
CA LEU A 25 -1.55 21.30 -6.79
C LEU A 25 -1.39 19.87 -6.22
N THR A 26 -1.24 18.88 -7.09
CA THR A 26 -1.07 17.49 -6.67
C THR A 26 0.22 17.30 -5.89
N GLN A 27 1.34 17.89 -6.34
CA GLN A 27 2.60 17.88 -5.59
C GLN A 27 2.45 18.47 -4.19
N ALA A 28 1.71 19.57 -4.04
CA ALA A 28 1.42 20.18 -2.75
C ALA A 28 0.56 19.28 -1.85
N LEU A 29 -0.53 18.70 -2.39
CA LEU A 29 -1.43 17.80 -1.66
C LEU A 29 -0.72 16.53 -1.17
N TYR A 30 0.17 15.97 -1.97
CA TYR A 30 0.89 14.75 -1.65
C TYR A 30 2.24 14.98 -0.95
N SER A 31 2.60 16.23 -0.69
CA SER A 31 3.86 16.57 0.00
C SER A 31 3.82 16.30 1.51
N SER A 32 2.65 16.08 2.09
CA SER A 32 2.46 15.82 3.51
C SER A 32 1.61 14.58 3.76
N ASP A 33 1.78 13.99 4.93
CA ASP A 33 0.87 13.02 5.53
C ASP A 33 0.47 13.53 6.94
N ALA A 34 0.11 12.68 7.88
CA ALA A 34 -0.19 13.10 9.24
C ALA A 34 1.07 13.31 10.11
N SER A 35 2.27 13.22 9.54
CA SER A 35 3.53 13.48 10.23
C SER A 35 3.92 14.97 10.22
N LEU A 36 5.01 15.27 10.86
CA LEU A 36 5.65 16.62 10.84
C LEU A 36 6.48 16.87 9.56
N TYR A 37 6.68 15.85 8.74
CA TYR A 37 7.53 15.92 7.56
C TYR A 37 6.78 16.47 6.35
N ARG A 38 7.55 17.06 5.43
CA ARG A 38 7.04 17.52 4.14
C ARG A 38 8.05 17.24 3.04
N VAL A 39 7.65 16.43 2.05
CA VAL A 39 8.48 16.07 0.90
C VAL A 39 7.61 16.11 -0.35
N ALA A 40 7.83 17.09 -1.23
CA ALA A 40 7.09 17.19 -2.49
C ALA A 40 7.51 16.06 -3.43
N PRO A 41 6.55 15.24 -3.96
CA PRO A 41 6.85 14.22 -4.95
C PRO A 41 7.18 14.82 -6.32
N ALA A 42 7.94 14.10 -7.14
CA ALA A 42 8.15 14.46 -8.54
C ALA A 42 6.87 14.24 -9.38
N ALA A 43 6.11 13.20 -9.07
CA ALA A 43 4.82 12.90 -9.67
C ALA A 43 3.97 12.04 -8.74
N VAL A 44 2.68 11.96 -9.03
CA VAL A 44 1.72 11.05 -8.40
C VAL A 44 1.06 10.20 -9.46
N ALA A 45 1.00 8.89 -9.24
CA ALA A 45 0.21 7.96 -10.04
C ALA A 45 -0.94 7.38 -9.20
N ARG A 46 -2.08 7.11 -9.85
CA ARG A 46 -3.28 6.56 -9.21
C ARG A 46 -3.79 5.37 -10.02
N PRO A 47 -3.13 4.19 -9.93
CA PRO A 47 -3.49 3.02 -10.71
C PRO A 47 -4.93 2.58 -10.43
N ARG A 48 -5.61 2.08 -11.46
CA ARG A 48 -7.01 1.64 -11.43
C ARG A 48 -7.15 0.12 -11.39
N SER A 49 -6.03 -0.58 -11.59
CA SER A 49 -5.96 -2.04 -11.55
C SER A 49 -4.62 -2.52 -11.03
N VAL A 50 -4.58 -3.77 -10.56
CA VAL A 50 -3.34 -4.42 -10.13
C VAL A 50 -2.36 -4.57 -11.31
N ALA A 51 -2.86 -4.78 -12.52
CA ALA A 51 -2.03 -4.85 -13.72
C ALA A 51 -1.31 -3.51 -13.97
N GLU A 52 -2.07 -2.39 -13.96
CA GLU A 52 -1.51 -1.04 -14.11
C GLU A 52 -0.50 -0.71 -12.99
N LEU A 53 -0.78 -1.15 -11.74
CA LEU A 53 0.17 -1.00 -10.64
C LEU A 53 1.48 -1.75 -10.91
N ARG A 54 1.40 -2.98 -11.42
CA ARG A 54 2.56 -3.82 -11.73
C ARG A 54 3.42 -3.17 -12.81
N ASP A 55 2.80 -2.79 -13.92
CA ASP A 55 3.49 -2.13 -15.04
C ASP A 55 4.19 -0.85 -14.58
N LEU A 56 3.54 -0.09 -13.69
CA LEU A 56 4.10 1.13 -13.11
C LEU A 56 5.32 0.86 -12.20
N VAL A 57 5.25 -0.19 -11.36
CA VAL A 57 6.38 -0.59 -10.49
C VAL A 57 7.58 -1.01 -11.34
N ASP A 58 7.36 -1.82 -12.38
CA ASP A 58 8.40 -2.26 -13.30
C ASP A 58 9.05 -1.08 -14.02
N ALA A 59 8.25 -0.17 -14.57
CA ALA A 59 8.75 1.02 -15.27
C ALA A 59 9.52 1.96 -14.32
N ALA A 60 9.05 2.14 -13.09
CA ALA A 60 9.75 2.96 -12.09
C ALA A 60 11.08 2.33 -11.67
N ARG A 61 11.12 0.99 -11.50
CA ARG A 61 12.35 0.24 -11.23
C ARG A 61 13.37 0.42 -12.35
N ASP A 62 12.98 0.19 -13.59
CA ASP A 62 13.85 0.26 -14.77
C ASP A 62 14.38 1.68 -14.98
N ALA A 63 13.58 2.69 -14.66
CA ALA A 63 14.00 4.09 -14.66
C ALA A 63 14.83 4.48 -13.42
N HIS A 64 15.04 3.58 -12.44
CA HIS A 64 15.61 3.92 -11.13
C HIS A 64 14.93 5.14 -10.48
N LEU A 65 13.61 5.20 -10.55
CA LEU A 65 12.78 6.23 -9.94
C LEU A 65 12.29 5.73 -8.58
N PRO A 66 12.66 6.36 -7.45
CA PRO A 66 12.18 5.94 -6.14
C PRO A 66 10.66 5.98 -6.07
N LEU A 67 10.07 4.93 -5.51
CA LEU A 67 8.65 4.75 -5.40
C LEU A 67 8.22 4.78 -3.93
N THR A 68 7.11 5.47 -3.63
CA THR A 68 6.47 5.50 -2.32
C THR A 68 5.02 5.11 -2.48
N SER A 69 4.63 3.96 -1.90
CA SER A 69 3.23 3.56 -1.84
C SER A 69 2.47 4.42 -0.84
N ARG A 70 1.22 4.79 -1.19
CA ARG A 70 0.36 5.62 -0.34
C ARG A 70 -1.07 5.10 -0.35
N GLY A 71 -1.66 5.03 0.84
CA GLY A 71 -3.10 4.94 1.03
C GLY A 71 -3.68 6.32 1.31
N ALA A 72 -4.36 6.50 2.42
CA ALA A 72 -4.98 7.78 2.80
C ALA A 72 -4.02 8.84 3.38
N GLY A 73 -2.72 8.56 3.49
CA GLY A 73 -1.76 9.51 4.06
C GLY A 73 -1.94 9.75 5.56
N THR A 74 -2.42 8.77 6.30
CA THR A 74 -2.66 8.87 7.75
C THR A 74 -1.46 8.47 8.60
N SER A 75 -0.30 8.17 8.00
CA SER A 75 0.94 7.88 8.73
C SER A 75 1.42 9.09 9.52
N ILE A 76 1.78 8.88 10.78
CA ILE A 76 2.37 9.90 11.65
C ILE A 76 3.91 9.88 11.61
N ALA A 77 4.50 8.97 10.84
CA ALA A 77 5.94 8.74 10.76
C ALA A 77 6.56 9.12 9.40
N GLY A 78 5.78 9.72 8.47
CA GLY A 78 6.28 10.11 7.16
C GLY A 78 6.36 8.98 6.13
N ASN A 79 5.68 7.85 6.37
CA ASN A 79 5.77 6.66 5.50
C ASN A 79 5.06 6.85 4.15
N ALA A 80 4.15 7.84 4.05
CA ALA A 80 3.31 8.04 2.88
C ALA A 80 3.78 9.22 1.98
N ILE A 81 4.98 9.74 2.21
CA ILE A 81 5.58 10.84 1.45
C ILE A 81 6.96 10.46 0.90
N GLY A 82 7.32 11.01 -0.26
CA GLY A 82 8.61 10.75 -0.89
C GLY A 82 8.86 11.68 -2.07
N GLY A 83 10.13 11.94 -2.39
CA GLY A 83 10.55 12.87 -3.44
C GLY A 83 10.49 12.33 -4.86
N GLY A 84 10.27 11.01 -5.04
CA GLY A 84 10.15 10.34 -6.33
C GLY A 84 8.69 10.25 -6.81
N LEU A 85 8.29 9.05 -7.23
CA LEU A 85 6.93 8.74 -7.62
C LEU A 85 6.11 8.28 -6.41
N VAL A 86 5.06 9.00 -6.06
CA VAL A 86 4.06 8.52 -5.10
C VAL A 86 2.99 7.75 -5.84
N VAL A 87 2.74 6.52 -5.41
CA VAL A 87 1.70 5.65 -5.95
C VAL A 87 0.55 5.55 -4.96
N ASP A 88 -0.54 6.24 -5.29
CA ASP A 88 -1.76 6.25 -4.49
C ASP A 88 -2.65 5.06 -4.86
N CYS A 89 -2.73 4.10 -3.95
CA CYS A 89 -3.49 2.86 -4.12
C CYS A 89 -4.98 3.01 -3.74
N SER A 90 -5.48 4.21 -3.44
CA SER A 90 -6.86 4.40 -2.97
C SER A 90 -7.94 3.98 -3.97
N ARG A 91 -7.61 3.91 -5.28
CA ARG A 91 -8.51 3.41 -6.33
C ARG A 91 -8.60 1.89 -6.43
N LEU A 92 -7.67 1.17 -5.82
CA LEU A 92 -7.69 -0.28 -5.71
C LEU A 92 -8.50 -0.63 -4.44
N ASP A 93 -9.82 -0.47 -4.51
CA ASP A 93 -10.71 -0.46 -3.34
C ASP A 93 -11.80 -1.53 -3.38
N ARG A 94 -11.62 -2.59 -4.17
CA ARG A 94 -12.60 -3.66 -4.28
C ARG A 94 -12.51 -4.63 -3.11
N ILE A 95 -13.67 -5.05 -2.61
CA ILE A 95 -13.84 -6.23 -1.78
C ILE A 95 -14.21 -7.35 -2.75
N THR A 96 -13.28 -8.25 -3.05
CA THR A 96 -13.44 -9.23 -4.12
C THR A 96 -14.10 -10.51 -3.66
N HIS A 97 -13.95 -10.85 -2.38
CA HIS A 97 -14.58 -12.04 -1.79
C HIS A 97 -14.86 -11.81 -0.30
N ILE A 98 -15.95 -12.38 0.18
CA ILE A 98 -16.30 -12.49 1.61
C ILE A 98 -16.79 -13.92 1.84
N ASP A 99 -16.11 -14.65 2.74
CA ASP A 99 -16.58 -15.91 3.27
C ASP A 99 -17.07 -15.71 4.72
N THR A 100 -18.30 -16.02 4.99
CA THR A 100 -18.90 -15.90 6.32
C THR A 100 -18.84 -17.20 7.12
N SER A 101 -18.53 -18.32 6.48
CA SER A 101 -18.37 -19.63 7.13
C SER A 101 -16.95 -19.79 7.70
N ALA A 102 -15.95 -19.30 6.99
CA ALA A 102 -14.59 -19.07 7.48
C ALA A 102 -14.38 -17.54 7.50
N PRO A 103 -14.65 -16.82 8.62
CA PRO A 103 -14.74 -15.36 8.62
C PRO A 103 -13.51 -14.66 8.02
N GLU A 104 -13.45 -14.58 6.70
CA GLU A 104 -12.37 -14.00 5.92
C GLU A 104 -12.88 -13.19 4.73
N ALA A 105 -12.07 -12.26 4.26
CA ALA A 105 -12.34 -11.46 3.07
C ALA A 105 -11.06 -11.23 2.27
N ILE A 106 -11.19 -11.24 0.94
CA ILE A 106 -10.14 -10.82 0.01
C ILE A 106 -10.45 -9.39 -0.42
N VAL A 107 -9.50 -8.49 -0.16
CA VAL A 107 -9.67 -7.06 -0.40
C VAL A 107 -8.46 -6.46 -1.08
N GLU A 108 -8.69 -5.45 -1.90
CA GLU A 108 -7.63 -4.63 -2.46
C GLU A 108 -7.08 -3.63 -1.42
N PRO A 109 -5.84 -3.14 -1.57
CA PRO A 109 -5.13 -2.35 -0.56
C PRO A 109 -5.81 -1.02 -0.22
N GLY A 110 -6.59 -0.44 -1.13
CA GLY A 110 -7.30 0.83 -0.96
C GLY A 110 -8.62 0.73 -0.19
N VAL A 111 -9.06 -0.48 0.15
CA VAL A 111 -10.29 -0.66 0.92
C VAL A 111 -10.18 0.02 2.28
N VAL A 112 -11.21 0.81 2.65
CA VAL A 112 -11.31 1.46 3.96
C VAL A 112 -11.93 0.46 4.96
N PRO A 113 -11.35 0.25 6.16
CA PRO A 113 -11.84 -0.71 7.15
C PRO A 113 -13.30 -0.53 7.54
N ALA A 114 -13.78 0.71 7.63
CA ALA A 114 -15.19 0.99 7.91
C ALA A 114 -16.12 0.43 6.81
N ARG A 115 -15.70 0.50 5.53
CA ARG A 115 -16.43 -0.07 4.40
C ARG A 115 -16.46 -1.61 4.46
N LEU A 116 -15.32 -2.24 4.81
CA LEU A 116 -15.27 -3.69 5.00
C LEU A 116 -16.20 -4.11 6.14
N THR A 117 -16.12 -3.43 7.30
CA THR A 117 -17.00 -3.70 8.44
C THR A 117 -18.47 -3.54 8.06
N ALA A 118 -18.86 -2.49 7.33
CA ALA A 118 -20.22 -2.30 6.85
C ALA A 118 -20.69 -3.45 5.94
N ALA A 119 -19.81 -3.95 5.06
CA ALA A 119 -20.15 -5.05 4.16
C ALA A 119 -20.44 -6.37 4.90
N VAL A 120 -19.78 -6.63 6.04
CA VAL A 120 -19.92 -7.89 6.80
C VAL A 120 -20.83 -7.78 8.02
N SER A 121 -21.23 -6.58 8.42
CA SER A 121 -22.03 -6.33 9.64
C SER A 121 -23.37 -7.07 9.68
N ARG A 122 -24.03 -7.23 8.52
CA ARG A 122 -25.27 -8.00 8.40
C ARG A 122 -25.12 -9.50 8.78
N HIS A 123 -23.88 -9.99 8.82
CA HIS A 123 -23.56 -11.37 9.23
C HIS A 123 -23.04 -11.44 10.67
N GLY A 124 -23.14 -10.36 11.44
CA GLY A 124 -22.62 -10.27 12.81
C GLY A 124 -21.08 -10.19 12.88
N LEU A 125 -20.42 -9.96 11.74
CA LEU A 125 -18.96 -9.90 11.61
C LEU A 125 -18.47 -8.46 11.56
N ARG A 126 -17.18 -8.28 11.85
CA ARG A 126 -16.46 -7.02 11.71
C ARG A 126 -14.98 -7.27 11.43
N PHE A 127 -14.29 -6.30 10.86
CA PHE A 127 -12.83 -6.28 10.86
C PHE A 127 -12.35 -5.84 12.25
N GLY A 128 -11.50 -6.65 12.90
CA GLY A 128 -11.12 -6.49 14.31
C GLY A 128 -10.33 -5.21 14.62
N PRO A 129 -9.20 -4.95 13.94
CA PRO A 129 -8.38 -3.76 14.19
C PRO A 129 -9.14 -2.47 13.91
N ASP A 130 -9.10 -1.53 14.86
CA ASP A 130 -9.87 -0.28 14.81
C ASP A 130 -8.99 0.95 15.14
N PRO A 131 -8.01 1.31 14.29
CA PRO A 131 -7.25 2.53 14.48
C PRO A 131 -8.17 3.75 14.50
N SER A 132 -7.75 4.84 15.13
CA SER A 132 -8.51 6.10 15.22
C SER A 132 -8.90 6.67 13.83
N THR A 133 -8.26 6.20 12.77
CA THR A 133 -8.49 6.58 11.38
C THR A 133 -9.26 5.54 10.59
N ALA A 134 -9.94 4.57 11.23
CA ALA A 134 -10.63 3.45 10.57
C ALA A 134 -11.68 3.87 9.54
N ASP A 135 -12.19 5.10 9.64
CA ASP A 135 -13.14 5.71 8.71
C ASP A 135 -12.50 6.24 7.41
N ARG A 136 -11.15 6.27 7.32
CA ARG A 136 -10.43 6.84 6.17
C ARG A 136 -9.12 6.14 5.82
N CYS A 137 -8.39 5.52 6.78
CA CYS A 137 -7.19 4.76 6.43
C CYS A 137 -7.53 3.59 5.51
N THR A 138 -6.52 3.03 4.84
CA THR A 138 -6.70 1.91 3.92
C THR A 138 -6.11 0.63 4.50
N VAL A 139 -6.66 -0.53 4.12
CA VAL A 139 -6.16 -1.83 4.59
C VAL A 139 -4.68 -2.00 4.26
N GLY A 140 -4.24 -1.65 3.04
CA GLY A 140 -2.82 -1.69 2.67
C GLY A 140 -1.94 -0.79 3.54
N GLY A 141 -2.42 0.42 3.87
CA GLY A 141 -1.73 1.31 4.80
C GLY A 141 -1.67 0.76 6.23
N MET A 142 -2.72 0.09 6.69
CA MET A 142 -2.75 -0.59 7.99
C MET A 142 -1.75 -1.75 8.04
N ILE A 143 -1.65 -2.53 6.97
CA ILE A 143 -0.69 -3.65 6.86
C ILE A 143 0.74 -3.09 6.92
N GLY A 144 1.05 -2.10 6.09
CA GLY A 144 2.40 -1.52 6.01
C GLY A 144 2.88 -0.86 7.32
N ASN A 145 1.96 -0.41 8.16
CA ASN A 145 2.27 0.20 9.47
C ASN A 145 1.99 -0.75 10.66
N ASN A 146 1.53 -1.96 10.43
CA ASN A 146 1.02 -2.87 11.45
C ASN A 146 0.10 -2.14 12.44
N ALA A 147 -0.88 -1.41 11.90
CA ALA A 147 -1.75 -0.53 12.67
C ALA A 147 -2.56 -1.32 13.71
N CYS A 148 -2.83 -0.68 14.84
CA CYS A 148 -3.72 -1.19 15.88
C CYS A 148 -4.65 -0.07 16.37
N GLY A 149 -5.55 -0.39 17.28
CA GLY A 149 -6.48 0.57 17.85
C GLY A 149 -6.86 0.22 19.28
N ALA A 150 -7.89 0.87 19.81
CA ALA A 150 -8.34 0.70 21.21
C ALA A 150 -8.75 -0.74 21.54
N ARG A 151 -9.11 -1.53 20.54
CA ARG A 151 -9.53 -2.94 20.69
C ARG A 151 -8.40 -3.95 20.45
N ALA A 152 -7.15 -3.49 20.38
CA ALA A 152 -5.99 -4.37 20.13
C ALA A 152 -5.81 -5.47 21.19
N LEU A 153 -6.25 -5.25 22.44
CA LEU A 153 -6.23 -6.29 23.46
C LEU A 153 -7.08 -7.52 23.10
N GLY A 154 -8.22 -7.29 22.42
CA GLY A 154 -9.13 -8.38 22.01
C GLY A 154 -8.88 -8.90 20.58
N TYR A 155 -8.50 -8.03 19.66
CA TYR A 155 -8.37 -8.38 18.24
C TYR A 155 -6.94 -8.38 17.70
N GLY A 156 -5.95 -7.98 18.51
CA GLY A 156 -4.58 -7.87 18.06
C GLY A 156 -4.33 -6.64 17.15
N ARG A 157 -3.21 -6.69 16.45
CA ARG A 157 -2.79 -5.71 15.45
C ARG A 157 -3.26 -6.14 14.06
N THR A 158 -2.99 -5.34 13.06
CA THR A 158 -3.33 -5.69 11.67
C THR A 158 -2.67 -6.99 11.22
N ALA A 159 -1.39 -7.21 11.53
CA ALA A 159 -0.68 -8.44 11.16
C ALA A 159 -1.33 -9.71 11.72
N ASP A 160 -1.91 -9.65 12.93
CA ASP A 160 -2.59 -10.78 13.56
C ASP A 160 -3.91 -11.15 12.86
N ASN A 161 -4.40 -10.28 11.98
CA ASN A 161 -5.65 -10.42 11.23
C ASN A 161 -5.42 -10.59 9.72
N VAL A 162 -4.18 -10.79 9.28
CA VAL A 162 -3.83 -11.01 7.86
C VAL A 162 -3.49 -12.48 7.66
N LEU A 163 -4.27 -13.16 6.83
CA LEU A 163 -4.09 -14.57 6.50
C LEU A 163 -3.16 -14.79 5.31
N GLY A 164 -3.13 -13.81 4.40
CA GLY A 164 -2.29 -13.86 3.21
C GLY A 164 -2.16 -12.50 2.55
N LEU A 165 -1.17 -12.38 1.69
CA LEU A 165 -0.86 -11.16 0.93
C LEU A 165 -0.44 -11.52 -0.49
N ASP A 166 -0.98 -10.79 -1.47
CA ASP A 166 -0.39 -10.67 -2.80
C ASP A 166 0.48 -9.40 -2.82
N VAL A 167 1.77 -9.57 -3.06
CA VAL A 167 2.77 -8.51 -2.94
C VAL A 167 3.49 -8.30 -4.27
N ILE A 168 3.64 -7.05 -4.67
CA ILE A 168 4.57 -6.64 -5.73
C ILE A 168 5.77 -6.00 -5.02
N THR A 169 6.94 -6.65 -5.13
CA THR A 169 8.17 -6.15 -4.50
C THR A 169 8.75 -4.97 -5.28
N GLY A 170 9.63 -4.19 -4.65
CA GLY A 170 10.38 -3.14 -5.36
C GLY A 170 11.29 -3.68 -6.47
N GLY A 171 11.61 -4.98 -6.45
CA GLY A 171 12.30 -5.69 -7.53
C GLY A 171 11.40 -6.14 -8.69
N GLY A 172 10.08 -5.91 -8.60
CA GLY A 172 9.08 -6.33 -9.60
C GLY A 172 8.60 -7.78 -9.43
N GLU A 173 9.08 -8.50 -8.41
CA GLU A 173 8.63 -9.86 -8.16
C GLU A 173 7.21 -9.85 -7.59
N HIS A 174 6.37 -10.73 -8.08
CA HIS A 174 5.02 -10.94 -7.56
C HIS A 174 5.00 -12.16 -6.66
N LEU A 175 4.66 -11.96 -5.40
CA LEU A 175 4.65 -12.99 -4.36
C LEU A 175 3.25 -13.15 -3.79
N THR A 176 2.83 -14.40 -3.61
CA THR A 176 1.68 -14.74 -2.76
C THR A 176 2.23 -15.29 -1.45
N LEU A 177 1.98 -14.58 -0.36
CA LEU A 177 2.42 -14.92 0.98
C LEU A 177 1.23 -15.39 1.81
N ALA A 178 1.40 -16.49 2.53
CA ALA A 178 0.41 -17.03 3.44
C ALA A 178 1.11 -17.73 4.62
N SER A 179 0.33 -18.15 5.61
CA SER A 179 0.85 -19.03 6.66
C SER A 179 1.42 -20.31 6.01
N GLY A 180 2.71 -20.59 6.25
CA GLY A 180 3.42 -21.71 5.65
C GLY A 180 4.23 -21.40 4.39
N SER A 181 4.26 -20.16 3.90
CA SER A 181 5.22 -19.74 2.86
C SER A 181 6.65 -20.04 3.30
N ARG A 182 7.49 -20.53 2.37
CA ARG A 182 8.84 -21.01 2.65
C ARG A 182 9.90 -20.16 1.96
N PRO A 183 11.14 -20.08 2.51
CA PRO A 183 12.25 -19.36 1.87
C PRO A 183 12.50 -19.78 0.42
N GLY A 184 12.30 -21.08 0.11
CA GLY A 184 12.49 -21.60 -1.25
C GLY A 184 11.43 -21.19 -2.28
N ASP A 185 10.35 -20.54 -1.84
CA ASP A 185 9.26 -20.14 -2.74
C ASP A 185 9.64 -18.90 -3.58
N SER A 186 10.61 -18.10 -3.13
CA SER A 186 11.16 -16.99 -3.92
C SER A 186 12.54 -16.52 -3.41
N PRO A 187 13.36 -15.87 -4.29
CA PRO A 187 14.62 -15.24 -3.89
C PRO A 187 14.46 -14.17 -2.81
N ALA A 188 13.38 -13.39 -2.86
CA ALA A 188 13.10 -12.36 -1.87
C ALA A 188 12.78 -12.96 -0.49
N LEU A 189 12.05 -14.08 -0.44
CA LEU A 189 11.77 -14.79 0.81
C LEU A 189 13.04 -15.46 1.36
N ALA A 190 13.89 -16.01 0.51
CA ALA A 190 15.18 -16.55 0.92
C ALA A 190 16.06 -15.49 1.58
N ALA A 191 16.21 -14.33 0.92
CA ALA A 191 16.98 -13.20 1.46
C ALA A 191 16.40 -12.66 2.78
N LEU A 192 15.08 -12.58 2.90
CA LEU A 192 14.42 -12.18 4.15
C LEU A 192 14.67 -13.20 5.27
N HIS A 193 14.58 -14.49 4.96
CA HIS A 193 14.86 -15.56 5.92
C HIS A 193 16.29 -15.46 6.45
N ASP A 194 17.27 -15.31 5.56
CA ASP A 194 18.68 -15.18 5.94
C ASP A 194 18.93 -13.98 6.85
N LEU A 195 18.28 -12.85 6.57
CA LEU A 195 18.35 -11.65 7.42
C LEU A 195 17.76 -11.86 8.81
N VAL A 196 16.73 -12.68 8.95
CA VAL A 196 16.07 -12.96 10.25
C VAL A 196 16.87 -13.95 11.07
N GLN A 197 17.67 -14.84 10.43
CA GLN A 197 18.51 -15.82 11.10
C GLN A 197 19.89 -15.27 11.52
N ALA A 198 20.31 -14.14 10.95
CA ALA A 198 21.59 -13.48 11.26
C ALA A 198 21.51 -12.63 12.54
#